data_913a6058db214fb3910613854ee485a6
#
_entry.id   913a6058db214fb3910613854ee485a6
#
_cell.length_a   1.000
_cell.length_b   1.000
_cell.length_c   1.000
_cell.angle_alpha   90.00
_cell.angle_beta   90.00
_cell.angle_gamma   90.00
#
_symmetry.space_group_name_H-M   'P 1'
#
loop_
_entity.id
_entity.type
_entity.pdbx_description
1 polymer ?
#
loop_
_entity_poly.entity_id
_entity_poly.type
_entity_poly.pdbx_seq_one_letter_code
_entity_poly.pdbx_strand_id
1 'polypeptide(L)'
;MSILEKYNKAMSEKDEAAMKEILHDDFKFTMHASGNVLTKEDVIKWAMSDDINREKVRIIYENDEIGVAHSFVTFKDGSRQAVKVVYTIKNGRIVRSETGATNMPK
;
A
#
# COMPACT_ATOMS: atom_id res chain seq x y z
N MET A 1 9.34 -14.95 4.17
CA MET A 1 8.73 -13.61 4.23
C MET A 1 7.22 -13.72 4.00
N SER A 2 6.46 -12.98 4.78
CA SER A 2 5.02 -12.87 4.55
C SER A 2 4.71 -12.09 3.28
N ILE A 3 3.46 -12.13 2.82
CA ILE A 3 3.03 -11.39 1.63
C ILE A 3 3.19 -9.88 1.83
N LEU A 4 2.81 -9.36 3.01
CA LEU A 4 2.96 -7.93 3.30
C LEU A 4 4.42 -7.52 3.37
N GLU A 5 5.28 -8.36 3.93
CA GLU A 5 6.72 -8.08 3.94
C GLU A 5 7.29 -8.03 2.52
N LYS A 6 6.90 -8.97 1.67
CA LYS A 6 7.32 -8.99 0.27
C LYS A 6 6.83 -7.74 -0.47
N TYR A 7 5.58 -7.34 -0.22
CA TYR A 7 5.00 -6.17 -0.85
C TYR A 7 5.70 -4.89 -0.40
N ASN A 8 5.95 -4.74 0.90
CA ASN A 8 6.68 -3.59 1.42
C ASN A 8 8.09 -3.49 0.85
N LYS A 9 8.78 -4.63 0.73
CA LYS A 9 10.10 -4.68 0.11
C LYS A 9 10.05 -4.27 -1.36
N ALA A 10 9.08 -4.80 -2.10
CA ALA A 10 8.92 -4.46 -3.52
C ALA A 10 8.67 -2.96 -3.72
N MET A 11 7.85 -2.36 -2.86
CA MET A 11 7.61 -0.91 -2.94
C MET A 11 8.84 -0.09 -2.58
N SER A 12 9.57 -0.49 -1.54
CA SER A 12 10.79 0.22 -1.10
C SER A 12 11.87 0.18 -2.18
N GLU A 13 12.00 -0.96 -2.85
CA GLU A 13 13.00 -1.16 -3.90
C GLU A 13 12.52 -0.74 -5.28
N LYS A 14 11.26 -0.32 -5.39
CA LYS A 14 10.60 -0.01 -6.66
C LYS A 14 10.70 -1.18 -7.65
N ASP A 15 10.46 -2.38 -7.14
CA ASP A 15 10.51 -3.61 -7.93
C ASP A 15 9.14 -3.86 -8.57
N GLU A 16 8.98 -3.34 -9.78
CA GLU A 16 7.73 -3.43 -10.50
C GLU A 16 7.31 -4.88 -10.79
N ALA A 17 8.25 -5.74 -11.15
CA ALA A 17 7.95 -7.13 -11.43
C ALA A 17 7.39 -7.86 -10.22
N ALA A 18 8.00 -7.63 -9.05
CA ALA A 18 7.52 -8.23 -7.81
C ALA A 18 6.13 -7.71 -7.44
N MET A 19 5.88 -6.42 -7.62
CA MET A 19 4.56 -5.84 -7.35
C MET A 19 3.49 -6.44 -8.27
N LYS A 20 3.79 -6.64 -9.54
CA LYS A 20 2.86 -7.25 -10.49
C LYS A 20 2.50 -8.67 -10.10
N GLU A 21 3.44 -9.41 -9.52
CA GLU A 21 3.23 -10.78 -9.08
C GLU A 21 2.39 -10.83 -7.79
N ILE A 22 2.66 -9.94 -6.85
CA ILE A 22 1.99 -9.92 -5.54
C ILE A 22 0.54 -9.42 -5.65
N LEU A 23 0.28 -8.41 -6.47
CA LEU A 23 -1.05 -7.87 -6.66
C LEU A 23 -1.87 -8.71 -7.62
N HIS A 24 -3.08 -9.08 -7.20
CA HIS A 24 -4.01 -9.82 -8.04
C HIS A 24 -4.41 -8.97 -9.26
N ASP A 25 -4.77 -9.61 -10.38
CA ASP A 25 -5.15 -8.88 -11.59
C ASP A 25 -6.38 -8.00 -11.39
N ASP A 26 -7.29 -8.39 -10.49
CA ASP A 26 -8.49 -7.63 -10.15
C ASP A 26 -8.29 -6.68 -8.98
N PHE A 27 -7.05 -6.43 -8.58
CA PHE A 27 -6.73 -5.60 -7.43
C PHE A 27 -7.37 -4.21 -7.51
N LYS A 28 -7.92 -3.77 -6.37
CA LYS A 28 -8.45 -2.41 -6.18
C LYS A 28 -7.85 -1.80 -4.92
N PHE A 29 -7.50 -0.54 -5.02
CA PHE A 29 -6.98 0.24 -3.90
C PHE A 29 -7.96 1.36 -3.60
N THR A 30 -8.62 1.29 -2.44
CA THR A 30 -9.62 2.28 -2.03
C THR A 30 -9.02 3.24 -1.03
N MET A 31 -9.07 4.53 -1.33
CA MET A 31 -8.68 5.60 -0.42
C MET A 31 -9.94 6.21 0.17
N HIS A 32 -10.29 5.79 1.39
CA HIS A 32 -11.54 6.24 2.01
C HIS A 32 -11.57 7.74 2.29
N ALA A 33 -10.41 8.34 2.54
CA ALA A 33 -10.33 9.79 2.80
C ALA A 33 -10.81 10.64 1.61
N SER A 34 -10.57 10.17 0.38
CA SER A 34 -10.96 10.89 -0.84
C SER A 34 -12.09 10.23 -1.61
N GLY A 35 -12.37 8.96 -1.34
CA GLY A 35 -13.33 8.16 -2.09
C GLY A 35 -12.80 7.61 -3.40
N ASN A 36 -11.51 7.82 -3.70
CA ASN A 36 -10.92 7.33 -4.94
C ASN A 36 -10.63 5.85 -4.89
N VAL A 37 -10.79 5.18 -6.03
CA VAL A 37 -10.43 3.77 -6.19
C VAL A 37 -9.44 3.64 -7.34
N LEU A 38 -8.28 3.06 -7.06
CA LEU A 38 -7.21 2.88 -8.04
C LEU A 38 -7.11 1.40 -8.46
N THR A 39 -6.73 1.18 -9.71
CA THR A 39 -6.49 -0.17 -10.23
C THR A 39 -5.06 -0.62 -9.90
N LYS A 40 -4.78 -1.90 -10.19
CA LYS A 40 -3.42 -2.44 -10.06
C LYS A 40 -2.40 -1.60 -10.82
N GLU A 41 -2.68 -1.24 -12.05
CA GLU A 41 -1.77 -0.44 -12.88
C GLU A 41 -1.53 0.94 -12.29
N ASP A 42 -2.59 1.58 -11.80
CA ASP A 42 -2.50 2.90 -11.15
C ASP A 42 -1.59 2.87 -9.93
N VAL A 43 -1.75 1.84 -9.10
CA VAL A 43 -0.96 1.71 -7.86
C VAL A 43 0.51 1.44 -8.17
N ILE A 44 0.79 0.57 -9.15
CA ILE A 44 2.17 0.28 -9.54
C ILE A 44 2.83 1.52 -10.10
N LYS A 45 2.14 2.26 -10.96
CA LYS A 45 2.67 3.49 -11.54
C LYS A 45 2.97 4.52 -10.44
N TRP A 46 2.06 4.65 -9.47
CA TRP A 46 2.25 5.56 -8.35
C TRP A 46 3.44 5.15 -7.49
N ALA A 47 3.59 3.87 -7.20
CA ALA A 47 4.70 3.34 -6.40
C ALA A 47 6.05 3.52 -7.09
N MET A 48 6.09 3.53 -8.41
CA MET A 48 7.31 3.76 -9.17
C MET A 48 7.70 5.24 -9.24
N SER A 49 6.77 6.14 -8.89
CA SER A 49 7.03 7.58 -8.87
C SER A 49 7.81 7.99 -7.62
N ASP A 50 8.35 9.21 -7.61
CA ASP A 50 9.00 9.78 -6.44
C ASP A 50 8.07 10.71 -5.66
N ASP A 51 6.76 10.61 -5.89
CA ASP A 51 5.78 11.53 -5.31
C ASP A 51 5.48 11.27 -3.84
N ILE A 52 5.81 10.07 -3.35
CA ILE A 52 5.57 9.71 -1.95
C ILE A 52 6.80 9.07 -1.33
N ASN A 53 6.94 9.28 -0.01
CA ASN A 53 7.94 8.63 0.80
C ASN A 53 7.26 8.00 2.01
N ARG A 54 7.49 6.73 2.26
CA ARG A 54 6.89 5.99 3.37
C ARG A 54 7.93 5.76 4.46
N GLU A 55 7.55 6.05 5.70
CA GLU A 55 8.43 5.88 6.86
C GLU A 55 7.75 5.07 7.94
N LYS A 56 8.56 4.40 8.75
CA LYS A 56 8.09 3.63 9.92
C LYS A 56 6.98 2.65 9.55
N VAL A 57 7.16 1.98 8.43
CA VAL A 57 6.21 0.97 7.96
C VAL A 57 6.22 -0.21 8.94
N ARG A 58 5.05 -0.60 9.43
CA ARG A 58 4.93 -1.74 10.33
C ARG A 58 3.72 -2.57 9.97
N ILE A 59 3.86 -3.88 10.10
CA ILE A 59 2.75 -4.81 9.94
C ILE A 59 2.16 -5.04 11.32
N ILE A 60 0.88 -4.70 11.49
CA ILE A 60 0.20 -4.84 12.78
C ILE A 60 -0.33 -6.26 12.95
N TYR A 61 -0.85 -6.84 11.88
CA TYR A 61 -1.43 -8.17 11.89
C TYR A 61 -1.44 -8.73 10.47
N GLU A 62 -1.25 -10.03 10.35
CA GLU A 62 -1.35 -10.71 9.07
C GLU A 62 -1.70 -12.18 9.25
N ASN A 63 -2.65 -12.67 8.44
CA ASN A 63 -2.92 -14.09 8.27
C ASN A 63 -3.11 -14.35 6.76
N ASP A 64 -3.63 -15.54 6.39
CA ASP A 64 -3.77 -15.92 4.99
C ASP A 64 -4.88 -15.13 4.25
N GLU A 65 -5.72 -14.41 4.96
CA GLU A 65 -6.88 -13.72 4.39
C GLU A 65 -6.80 -12.21 4.54
N ILE A 66 -6.19 -11.71 5.60
CA ILE A 66 -6.17 -10.28 5.93
C ILE A 66 -4.81 -9.86 6.43
N GLY A 67 -4.39 -8.68 6.03
CA GLY A 67 -3.22 -8.00 6.58
C GLY A 67 -3.57 -6.59 6.97
N VAL A 68 -2.97 -6.08 8.05
CA VAL A 68 -3.13 -4.70 8.50
C VAL A 68 -1.75 -4.11 8.71
N ALA A 69 -1.52 -2.94 8.12
CA ALA A 69 -0.24 -2.25 8.24
C ALA A 69 -0.46 -0.77 8.52
N HIS A 70 0.56 -0.12 9.04
CA HIS A 70 0.56 1.31 9.32
C HIS A 70 1.88 1.91 8.85
N SER A 71 1.82 3.13 8.31
CA SER A 71 3.01 3.88 7.92
C SER A 71 2.74 5.37 8.02
N PHE A 72 3.82 6.15 8.00
CA PHE A 72 3.73 7.60 7.83
C PHE A 72 4.16 7.91 6.40
N VAL A 73 3.37 8.71 5.72
CA VAL A 73 3.58 9.03 4.31
C VAL A 73 3.84 10.53 4.18
N THR A 74 4.91 10.89 3.49
CA THR A 74 5.22 12.26 3.13
C THR A 74 5.02 12.42 1.62
N PHE A 75 4.24 13.40 1.24
CA PHE A 75 3.98 13.69 -0.16
C PHE A 75 4.95 14.74 -0.69
N LYS A 76 5.01 14.86 -2.02
CA LYS A 76 5.92 15.76 -2.70
C LYS A 76 5.76 17.22 -2.28
N ASP A 77 4.54 17.63 -1.92
CA ASP A 77 4.24 19.00 -1.47
C ASP A 77 4.62 19.25 -0.01
N GLY A 78 5.19 18.26 0.67
CA GLY A 78 5.58 18.34 2.07
C GLY A 78 4.49 17.98 3.07
N SER A 79 3.27 17.70 2.62
CA SER A 79 2.22 17.24 3.52
C SER A 79 2.49 15.82 4.00
N ARG A 80 1.98 15.48 5.18
CA ARG A 80 2.19 14.17 5.81
C ARG A 80 0.86 13.59 6.29
N GLN A 81 0.78 12.26 6.24
CA GLN A 81 -0.38 11.52 6.74
C GLN A 81 0.07 10.30 7.53
N ALA A 82 -0.69 9.97 8.57
CA ALA A 82 -0.61 8.67 9.23
C ALA A 82 -1.62 7.76 8.51
N VAL A 83 -1.15 6.67 7.92
CA VAL A 83 -1.96 5.82 7.06
C VAL A 83 -2.04 4.40 7.60
N LYS A 84 -3.27 3.93 7.80
CA LYS A 84 -3.55 2.53 8.11
C LYS A 84 -4.11 1.87 6.85
N VAL A 85 -3.61 0.69 6.52
CA VAL A 85 -4.06 -0.06 5.35
C VAL A 85 -4.56 -1.43 5.78
N VAL A 86 -5.73 -1.80 5.28
CA VAL A 86 -6.25 -3.16 5.42
C VAL A 86 -6.14 -3.82 4.05
N TYR A 87 -5.42 -4.95 4.02
CA TYR A 87 -5.23 -5.74 2.80
C TYR A 87 -6.11 -6.98 2.85
N THR A 88 -6.81 -7.26 1.77
CA THR A 88 -7.51 -8.54 1.59
C THR A 88 -6.63 -9.44 0.73
N ILE A 89 -6.35 -10.64 1.23
CA ILE A 89 -5.45 -11.60 0.59
C ILE A 89 -6.26 -12.81 0.14
N LYS A 90 -6.01 -13.27 -1.08
CA LYS A 90 -6.67 -14.45 -1.63
C LYS A 90 -5.68 -15.22 -2.50
N ASN A 91 -5.55 -16.52 -2.22
CA ASN A 91 -4.64 -17.40 -2.97
C ASN A 91 -3.20 -16.88 -3.03
N GLY A 92 -2.72 -16.31 -1.92
CA GLY A 92 -1.35 -15.82 -1.82
C GLY A 92 -1.09 -14.49 -2.53
N ARG A 93 -2.15 -13.78 -2.94
CA ARG A 93 -2.03 -12.48 -3.63
C ARG A 93 -2.94 -11.46 -2.97
N ILE A 94 -2.57 -10.19 -3.07
CA ILE A 94 -3.37 -9.09 -2.52
C ILE A 94 -4.44 -8.72 -3.56
N VAL A 95 -5.72 -8.85 -3.19
CA VAL A 95 -6.84 -8.54 -4.09
C VAL A 95 -7.44 -7.17 -3.81
N ARG A 96 -7.23 -6.62 -2.62
CA ARG A 96 -7.78 -5.30 -2.27
C ARG A 96 -6.95 -4.67 -1.18
N SER A 97 -6.81 -3.35 -1.24
CA SER A 97 -6.27 -2.53 -0.17
C SER A 97 -7.26 -1.41 0.13
N GLU A 98 -7.47 -1.14 1.41
CA GLU A 98 -8.32 -0.04 1.86
C GLU A 98 -7.53 0.81 2.84
N THR A 99 -7.48 2.12 2.61
CA THR A 99 -6.73 3.01 3.49
C THR A 99 -7.61 3.91 4.32
N GLY A 100 -7.20 4.11 5.58
CA GLY A 100 -7.66 5.22 6.40
C GLY A 100 -6.47 6.14 6.63
N ALA A 101 -6.62 7.42 6.35
CA ALA A 101 -5.53 8.39 6.44
C ALA A 101 -5.91 9.55 7.35
N THR A 102 -4.98 9.95 8.21
CA THR A 102 -5.12 11.12 9.08
C THR A 102 -4.05 12.13 8.72
N ASN A 103 -4.46 13.36 8.43
CA ASN A 103 -3.51 14.43 8.14
C ASN A 103 -2.72 14.79 9.39
N MET A 104 -1.43 15.00 9.23
CA MET A 104 -0.53 15.37 10.31
C MET A 104 -0.06 16.81 10.17
N PRO A 105 0.24 17.48 11.30
CA PRO A 105 0.85 18.82 11.24
C PRO A 105 2.17 18.77 10.47
N LYS A 106 2.42 19.82 9.70
CA LYS A 106 3.69 19.94 8.97
C LYS A 106 4.82 20.28 9.91
#